data_139de5988036aec196404e2d14dcd154
#
_entry.id   139de5988036aec196404e2d14dcd154
#
_cell.length_a   1.000
_cell.length_b   1.000
_cell.length_c   1.000
_cell.angle_alpha   90.00
_cell.angle_beta   90.00
_cell.angle_gamma   90.00
#
_symmetry.space_group_name_H-M   'P 1'
#
loop_
_entity.id
_entity.type
_entity.pdbx_description
1 polymer ?
#
loop_
_entity_poly.entity_id
_entity_poly.type
_entity_poly.pdbx_seq_one_letter_code
_entity_poly.pdbx_strand_id
1 'polypeptide(L)'
;MLTLRKFKITNPYAGVDWDSWHHYKTNLHTHSTASDAQVDFSDMIKAYYDAGFDILAMTDHGVVNHGWNQKPRRIPVLSVSSIIKKPTWLSDEEYSAILDGTYKNRGRGMTDLRYGIEINTAVFTKAHA
;
A
#
# COMPACT_ATOMS: atom_id res chain seq x y z
N MET A 1 49.10 10.14 4.99
CA MET A 1 48.98 8.68 4.79
C MET A 1 47.53 8.31 4.53
N LEU A 2 47.22 7.77 3.37
CA LEU A 2 45.90 7.33 3.02
C LEU A 2 45.62 5.97 3.69
N THR A 3 44.63 5.95 4.60
CA THR A 3 44.16 4.69 5.19
C THR A 3 43.12 4.06 4.28
N LEU A 4 43.48 2.91 3.70
CA LEU A 4 42.53 2.12 2.93
C LEU A 4 41.48 1.50 3.87
N ARG A 5 40.25 1.91 3.71
CA ARG A 5 39.14 1.26 4.41
C ARG A 5 38.82 -0.07 3.75
N LYS A 6 38.80 -1.13 4.53
CA LYS A 6 38.34 -2.43 4.06
C LYS A 6 36.82 -2.45 4.06
N PHE A 7 36.22 -2.78 2.94
CA PHE A 7 34.78 -2.97 2.82
C PHE A 7 34.48 -4.46 2.75
N LYS A 8 33.48 -4.87 3.48
CA LYS A 8 32.92 -6.22 3.35
C LYS A 8 31.61 -6.08 2.55
N ILE A 9 31.57 -6.66 1.36
CA ILE A 9 30.36 -6.76 0.56
C ILE A 9 29.66 -8.06 0.94
N THR A 10 28.45 -7.95 1.45
CA THR A 10 27.62 -9.12 1.76
C THR A 10 26.52 -9.23 0.72
N ASN A 11 26.39 -10.40 0.11
CA ASN A 11 25.27 -10.68 -0.80
C ASN A 11 23.97 -10.80 0.04
N PRO A 12 23.01 -9.88 -0.12
CA PRO A 12 21.77 -9.95 0.64
C PRO A 12 20.90 -11.18 0.32
N TYR A 13 21.19 -11.83 -0.81
CA TYR A 13 20.48 -13.02 -1.27
C TYR A 13 21.16 -14.34 -0.91
N ALA A 14 22.29 -14.30 -0.19
CA ALA A 14 23.05 -15.50 0.15
C ALA A 14 22.28 -16.51 1.02
N GLY A 15 21.31 -16.02 1.84
CA GLY A 15 20.46 -16.85 2.68
C GLY A 15 19.11 -17.22 2.04
N VAL A 16 18.89 -16.88 0.76
CA VAL A 16 17.64 -17.16 0.06
C VAL A 16 17.65 -18.60 -0.46
N ASP A 17 16.66 -19.36 -0.07
CA ASP A 17 16.35 -20.66 -0.66
C ASP A 17 15.38 -20.48 -1.84
N TRP A 18 15.95 -20.38 -3.04
CA TRP A 18 15.19 -20.14 -4.26
C TRP A 18 14.24 -21.28 -4.64
N ASP A 19 14.48 -22.48 -4.12
CA ASP A 19 13.65 -23.65 -4.42
C ASP A 19 12.39 -23.69 -3.54
N SER A 20 12.48 -23.21 -2.30
CA SER A 20 11.35 -23.24 -1.34
C SER A 20 10.65 -21.89 -1.15
N TRP A 21 11.31 -20.78 -1.49
CA TRP A 21 10.70 -19.46 -1.36
C TRP A 21 9.72 -19.18 -2.51
N HIS A 22 8.62 -18.52 -2.16
CA HIS A 22 7.54 -18.20 -3.10
C HIS A 22 7.70 -16.79 -3.67
N HIS A 23 7.17 -16.62 -4.88
CA HIS A 23 7.02 -15.31 -5.49
C HIS A 23 5.63 -14.78 -5.21
N TYR A 24 5.55 -13.52 -4.75
CA TYR A 24 4.30 -12.86 -4.43
C TYR A 24 4.05 -11.69 -5.38
N LYS A 25 2.83 -11.61 -5.90
CA LYS A 25 2.39 -10.48 -6.72
C LYS A 25 2.01 -9.34 -5.79
N THR A 26 2.78 -8.25 -5.82
CA THR A 26 2.71 -7.17 -4.84
C THR A 26 2.53 -5.82 -5.51
N ASN A 27 1.68 -4.95 -4.96
CA ASN A 27 1.64 -3.53 -5.29
C ASN A 27 1.77 -2.69 -4.02
N LEU A 28 2.78 -1.83 -3.98
CA LEU A 28 3.15 -1.03 -2.82
C LEU A 28 2.77 0.45 -2.96
N HIS A 29 2.09 0.82 -4.05
CA HIS A 29 1.70 2.21 -4.32
C HIS A 29 0.35 2.26 -5.02
N THR A 30 -0.69 2.65 -4.29
CA THR A 30 -2.07 2.65 -4.80
C THR A 30 -2.85 3.81 -4.23
N HIS A 31 -3.53 4.53 -5.09
CA HIS A 31 -4.44 5.62 -4.72
C HIS A 31 -5.89 5.23 -4.97
N SER A 32 -6.78 5.87 -4.24
CA SER A 32 -8.23 5.67 -4.33
C SER A 32 -8.98 7.00 -4.18
N THR A 33 -10.29 6.94 -4.07
CA THR A 33 -11.12 8.11 -3.73
C THR A 33 -10.85 8.66 -2.31
N ALA A 34 -10.05 7.96 -1.50
CA ALA A 34 -9.56 8.51 -0.24
C ALA A 34 -8.60 9.69 -0.47
N SER A 35 -7.99 9.80 -1.64
CA SER A 35 -7.21 10.97 -2.08
C SER A 35 -7.65 11.47 -3.45
N ASP A 36 -6.91 11.20 -4.51
CA ASP A 36 -7.08 11.85 -5.81
C ASP A 36 -7.52 10.92 -6.95
N ALA A 37 -7.66 9.63 -6.69
CA ALA A 37 -8.07 8.68 -7.72
C ALA A 37 -9.59 8.63 -7.92
N GLN A 38 -10.03 7.97 -8.99
CA GLN A 38 -11.42 7.88 -9.37
C GLN A 38 -12.13 6.65 -8.82
N VAL A 39 -11.38 5.60 -8.51
CA VAL A 39 -11.93 4.33 -8.02
C VAL A 39 -12.03 4.38 -6.49
N ASP A 40 -13.17 3.95 -5.98
CA ASP A 40 -13.40 3.91 -4.53
C ASP A 40 -12.40 3.02 -3.80
N PHE A 41 -12.10 3.37 -2.54
CA PHE A 41 -11.12 2.66 -1.72
C PHE A 41 -11.43 1.16 -1.60
N SER A 42 -12.68 0.82 -1.28
CA SER A 42 -13.06 -0.60 -1.18
C SER A 42 -13.03 -1.31 -2.54
N ASP A 43 -13.44 -0.64 -3.60
CA ASP A 43 -13.45 -1.21 -4.95
C ASP A 43 -12.05 -1.43 -5.49
N MET A 44 -11.13 -0.52 -5.17
CA MET A 44 -9.71 -0.67 -5.54
C MET A 44 -9.11 -1.93 -4.91
N ILE A 45 -9.36 -2.16 -3.63
CA ILE A 45 -8.90 -3.36 -2.91
C ILE A 45 -9.46 -4.63 -3.58
N LYS A 46 -10.76 -4.65 -3.88
CA LYS A 46 -11.42 -5.77 -4.54
C LYS A 46 -10.85 -6.01 -5.95
N ALA A 47 -10.55 -4.95 -6.69
CA ALA A 47 -9.95 -5.05 -8.02
C ALA A 47 -8.56 -5.70 -7.99
N TYR A 48 -7.71 -5.33 -7.04
CA TYR A 48 -6.41 -5.97 -6.87
C TYR A 48 -6.54 -7.43 -6.43
N TYR A 49 -7.47 -7.72 -5.54
CA TYR A 49 -7.77 -9.09 -5.15
C TYR A 49 -8.20 -9.94 -6.35
N ASP A 50 -9.14 -9.46 -7.15
CA ASP A 50 -9.63 -10.14 -8.35
C ASP A 50 -8.52 -10.30 -9.41
N ALA A 51 -7.56 -9.38 -9.47
CA ALA A 51 -6.39 -9.46 -10.35
C ALA A 51 -5.29 -10.42 -9.86
N GLY A 52 -5.50 -11.09 -8.74
CA GLY A 52 -4.59 -12.11 -8.21
C GLY A 52 -3.42 -11.58 -7.42
N PHE A 53 -3.49 -10.36 -6.88
CA PHE A 53 -2.44 -9.83 -6.01
C PHE A 53 -2.42 -10.53 -4.65
N ASP A 54 -1.23 -10.65 -4.08
CA ASP A 54 -0.98 -11.31 -2.79
C ASP A 54 -0.76 -10.30 -1.66
N ILE A 55 -0.20 -9.14 -1.99
CA ILE A 55 0.09 -8.07 -1.04
C ILE A 55 -0.29 -6.72 -1.67
N LEU A 56 -1.01 -5.90 -0.92
CA LEU A 56 -1.41 -4.57 -1.36
C LEU A 56 -1.18 -3.53 -0.27
N ALA A 57 -0.53 -2.42 -0.64
CA ALA A 57 -0.46 -1.21 0.16
C ALA A 57 -1.37 -0.13 -0.44
N MET A 58 -2.33 0.36 0.31
CA MET A 58 -3.08 1.56 -0.02
C MET A 58 -2.31 2.77 0.50
N THR A 59 -1.88 3.63 -0.41
CA THR A 59 -0.96 4.74 -0.14
C THR A 59 -1.52 6.06 -0.65
N ASP A 60 -2.73 6.37 -0.26
CA ASP A 60 -3.38 7.63 -0.62
C ASP A 60 -2.63 8.86 -0.07
N HIS A 61 -2.72 9.98 -0.78
CA HIS A 61 -2.05 11.24 -0.38
C HIS A 61 -2.54 11.74 0.97
N GLY A 62 -1.65 11.79 1.95
CA GLY A 62 -1.93 12.32 3.28
C GLY A 62 -2.99 11.56 4.05
N VAL A 63 -3.25 10.31 3.70
CA VAL A 63 -4.28 9.46 4.29
C VAL A 63 -3.67 8.13 4.69
N VAL A 64 -3.78 7.78 5.97
CA VAL A 64 -3.23 6.53 6.51
C VAL A 64 -4.27 5.42 6.43
N ASN A 65 -3.85 4.28 5.90
CA ASN A 65 -4.61 3.04 5.96
C ASN A 65 -4.32 2.29 7.27
N HIS A 66 -5.28 2.24 8.18
CA HIS A 66 -5.20 1.47 9.44
C HIS A 66 -5.75 0.04 9.31
N GLY A 67 -6.31 -0.30 8.19
CA GLY A 67 -6.96 -1.55 7.86
C GLY A 67 -8.06 -1.31 6.84
N TRP A 68 -8.25 -2.23 5.92
CA TRP A 68 -9.22 -2.05 4.83
C TRP A 68 -10.68 -2.04 5.30
N ASN A 69 -10.94 -2.50 6.52
CA ASN A 69 -12.25 -2.47 7.17
C ASN A 69 -12.48 -1.21 8.03
N GLN A 70 -11.59 -0.24 7.92
CA GLN A 70 -11.67 1.02 8.68
C GLN A 70 -11.63 2.21 7.73
N LYS A 71 -12.30 3.28 8.16
CA LYS A 71 -12.25 4.54 7.42
C LYS A 71 -10.79 5.01 7.30
N PRO A 72 -10.29 5.26 6.08
CA PRO A 72 -8.97 5.83 5.88
C PRO A 72 -8.83 7.17 6.63
N ARG A 73 -7.77 7.31 7.40
CA ARG A 73 -7.60 8.45 8.30
C ARG A 73 -6.78 9.55 7.67
N ARG A 74 -7.39 10.69 7.45
CA ARG A 74 -6.72 11.87 6.93
C ARG A 74 -5.81 12.51 7.98
N ILE A 75 -4.62 12.89 7.55
CA ILE A 75 -3.69 13.71 8.34
C ILE A 75 -3.87 15.15 7.88
N PRO A 76 -4.42 16.06 8.72
CA PRO A 76 -4.86 17.38 8.28
C PRO A 76 -3.80 18.23 7.57
N VAL A 77 -2.54 18.13 8.00
CA VAL A 77 -1.43 18.90 7.43
C VAL A 77 -0.91 18.30 6.11
N LEU A 78 -1.10 16.98 5.93
CA LEU A 78 -0.55 16.23 4.80
C LEU A 78 -1.59 15.90 3.74
N SER A 79 -2.89 16.02 4.07
CA SER A 79 -3.95 15.67 3.14
C SER A 79 -4.25 16.81 2.17
N VAL A 80 -4.57 16.45 0.92
CA VAL A 80 -5.04 17.40 -0.08
C VAL A 80 -6.44 17.87 0.29
N SER A 81 -6.65 19.19 0.36
CA SER A 81 -7.90 19.81 0.83
C SER A 81 -9.09 19.65 -0.12
N SER A 82 -8.86 19.29 -1.37
CA SER A 82 -9.85 19.28 -2.45
C SER A 82 -10.57 17.94 -2.64
N ILE A 83 -10.51 17.03 -1.68
CA ILE A 83 -11.15 15.72 -1.82
C ILE A 83 -12.66 15.86 -1.63
N ILE A 84 -13.37 15.70 -2.73
CA ILE A 84 -14.84 15.85 -2.77
C ILE A 84 -15.55 14.51 -2.51
N LYS A 85 -14.87 13.39 -2.79
CA LYS A 85 -15.47 12.06 -2.69
C LYS A 85 -15.22 11.45 -1.31
N LYS A 86 -16.27 10.82 -0.78
CA LYS A 86 -16.16 10.05 0.46
C LYS A 86 -15.82 8.60 0.10
N PRO A 87 -14.67 8.06 0.57
CA PRO A 87 -14.36 6.67 0.32
C PRO A 87 -15.28 5.75 1.12
N THR A 88 -15.59 4.58 0.58
CA THR A 88 -16.14 3.46 1.33
C THR A 88 -15.02 2.49 1.69
N TRP A 89 -15.23 1.67 2.70
CA TRP A 89 -14.28 0.66 3.14
C TRP A 89 -14.97 -0.69 3.29
N LEU A 90 -14.20 -1.74 3.43
CA LEU A 90 -14.73 -3.09 3.54
C LEU A 90 -15.47 -3.29 4.86
N SER A 91 -16.49 -4.15 4.86
CA SER A 91 -17.04 -4.70 6.09
C SER A 91 -16.02 -5.63 6.76
N ASP A 92 -16.23 -5.94 8.04
CA ASP A 92 -15.36 -6.87 8.75
C ASP A 92 -15.39 -8.27 8.12
N GLU A 93 -16.55 -8.69 7.63
CA GLU A 93 -16.74 -9.97 6.93
C GLU A 93 -16.00 -10.02 5.60
N GLU A 94 -16.12 -8.97 4.77
CA GLU A 94 -15.38 -8.86 3.51
C GLU A 94 -13.86 -8.82 3.75
N TYR A 95 -13.43 -8.07 4.74
CA TYR A 95 -12.02 -7.96 5.10
C TYR A 95 -11.42 -9.30 5.51
N SER A 96 -12.09 -10.02 6.43
CA SER A 96 -11.67 -11.37 6.82
C SER A 96 -11.62 -12.32 5.64
N ALA A 97 -12.64 -12.30 4.78
CA ALA A 97 -12.72 -13.18 3.62
C ALA A 97 -11.63 -12.89 2.57
N ILE A 98 -11.23 -11.64 2.41
CA ILE A 98 -10.11 -11.28 1.53
C ILE A 98 -8.78 -11.71 2.13
N LEU A 99 -8.59 -11.54 3.43
CA LEU A 99 -7.35 -11.95 4.11
C LEU A 99 -7.13 -13.46 4.07
N ASP A 100 -8.18 -14.25 4.19
CA ASP A 100 -8.08 -15.72 4.19
C ASP A 100 -8.31 -16.38 2.83
N GLY A 101 -8.73 -15.64 1.82
CA GLY A 101 -8.95 -16.12 0.47
C GLY A 101 -10.31 -16.78 0.23
N THR A 102 -11.24 -16.69 1.17
CA THR A 102 -12.61 -17.22 1.00
C THR A 102 -13.49 -16.29 0.16
N TYR A 103 -13.16 -15.02 0.08
CA TYR A 103 -13.86 -14.08 -0.78
C TYR A 103 -13.85 -14.58 -2.24
N LYS A 104 -15.02 -14.73 -2.83
CA LYS A 104 -15.20 -15.30 -4.19
C LYS A 104 -14.50 -16.66 -4.40
N ASN A 105 -14.28 -17.43 -3.35
CA ASN A 105 -13.62 -18.74 -3.39
C ASN A 105 -12.26 -18.74 -4.10
N ARG A 106 -11.50 -17.66 -3.97
CA ARG A 106 -10.17 -17.53 -4.59
C ARG A 106 -9.17 -18.56 -4.05
N GLY A 107 -9.30 -18.96 -2.76
CA GLY A 107 -8.44 -19.96 -2.12
C GLY A 107 -7.07 -19.45 -1.68
N ARG A 108 -6.75 -18.19 -1.96
CA ARG A 108 -5.51 -17.53 -1.54
C ARG A 108 -5.82 -16.10 -1.10
N GLY A 109 -5.41 -15.76 0.12
CA GLY A 109 -5.65 -14.44 0.70
C GLY A 109 -4.78 -13.34 0.08
N MET A 110 -5.16 -12.09 0.35
CA MET A 110 -4.36 -10.92 0.04
C MET A 110 -4.03 -10.18 1.33
N THR A 111 -2.76 -9.91 1.56
CA THR A 111 -2.26 -9.25 2.76
C THR A 111 -2.46 -7.74 2.67
N ASP A 112 -3.07 -7.16 3.70
CA ASP A 112 -3.14 -5.72 3.90
C ASP A 112 -1.82 -5.21 4.51
N LEU A 113 -1.04 -4.52 3.70
CA LEU A 113 0.15 -3.82 4.19
C LEU A 113 -0.28 -2.49 4.81
N ARG A 114 -0.61 -2.53 6.09
CA ARG A 114 -1.15 -1.39 6.85
C ARG A 114 -0.19 -0.23 6.96
N TYR A 115 -0.73 0.91 7.33
CA TYR A 115 -0.02 2.17 7.58
C TYR A 115 0.64 2.77 6.35
N GLY A 116 0.21 2.36 5.15
CA GLY A 116 0.60 3.01 3.91
C GLY A 116 0.11 4.45 3.86
N ILE A 117 0.96 5.33 3.38
CA ILE A 117 0.65 6.74 3.17
C ILE A 117 1.60 7.30 2.12
N GLU A 118 1.10 8.17 1.24
CA GLU A 118 1.95 9.01 0.42
C GLU A 118 2.04 10.41 1.03
N ILE A 119 3.25 10.82 1.35
CA ILE A 119 3.52 12.15 1.92
C ILE A 119 3.95 13.09 0.80
N ASN A 120 3.18 14.15 0.58
CA ASN A 120 3.56 15.22 -0.31
C ASN A 120 4.49 16.19 0.42
N THR A 121 5.74 16.21 0.01
CA THR A 121 6.67 17.24 0.45
C THR A 121 6.70 18.38 -0.58
N ALA A 122 5.90 19.39 -0.37
CA ALA A 122 5.98 20.60 -1.15
C ALA A 122 7.13 21.47 -0.61
N VAL A 123 8.22 21.52 -1.35
CA VAL A 123 9.27 22.49 -1.08
C VAL A 123 8.93 23.76 -1.87
N PHE A 124 8.50 24.80 -1.19
CA PHE A 124 8.31 26.11 -1.79
C PHE A 124 9.68 26.73 -2.05
N THR A 125 10.18 26.55 -3.26
CA THR A 125 11.40 27.21 -3.71
C THR A 125 11.04 28.29 -4.73
N LYS A 126 11.89 29.30 -4.89
CA LYS A 126 11.72 30.34 -5.93
C LYS A 126 11.61 29.76 -7.34
N ALA A 127 12.08 28.55 -7.56
CA ALA A 127 12.00 27.86 -8.84
C ALA A 127 10.55 27.47 -9.21
N HIS A 128 9.64 27.48 -8.25
CA HIS A 128 8.22 27.19 -8.46
C HIS A 128 7.33 28.44 -8.49
N ALA A 129 7.93 29.57 -8.35
CA ALA A 129 7.20 30.84 -8.43
C ALA A 129 6.87 31.21 -9.87
#